data_6c9fb88bcde828a05e60ddf77f0e74e0
#
_entry.id   6c9fb88bcde828a05e60ddf77f0e74e0
#
_cell.length_a   1.000
_cell.length_b   1.000
_cell.length_c   1.000
_cell.angle_alpha   90.00
_cell.angle_beta   90.00
_cell.angle_gamma   90.00
#
_symmetry.space_group_name_H-M   'P 1'
#
loop_
_entity.id
_entity.type
_entity.pdbx_description
1 polymer ?
#
loop_
_entity_poly.entity_id
_entity_poly.type
_entity_poly.pdbx_seq_one_letter_code
_entity_poly.pdbx_strand_id
1 'polypeptide(L)'
;MAESEEELKSLLMKVKEESEKGGLKLNIQKMKIMASGPITSCEIDGETVESVSDFIFLGSKIIVDGDCSHEIKRRLLLGRKVMTNLDSIFKSRVITLPTKFRLVKAMVFPGVMYGCEIWTAKKVECERIDAFELWCWRRLLRVPWTARRSNQSILKVNPGISLEGMMLKVKLQYFGHLMQRVDSLEKTLML
;
A
#
# COMPACT_ATOMS: atom_id res chain seq x y z
N MET A 1 -11.52 16.96 1.25
CA MET A 1 -11.76 16.70 2.68
C MET A 1 -12.65 17.80 3.16
N ALA A 2 -13.56 17.54 4.08
CA ALA A 2 -14.49 18.50 4.63
C ALA A 2 -14.44 18.42 6.16
N GLU A 3 -14.59 19.55 6.84
CA GLU A 3 -14.56 19.66 8.30
C GLU A 3 -15.95 19.49 8.92
N SER A 4 -17.02 19.67 8.10
CA SER A 4 -18.41 19.51 8.51
C SER A 4 -19.24 18.75 7.47
N GLU A 5 -20.42 18.25 7.89
CA GLU A 5 -21.37 17.58 7.01
C GLU A 5 -21.92 18.54 5.93
N GLU A 6 -22.14 19.80 6.29
CA GLU A 6 -22.66 20.82 5.38
C GLU A 6 -21.63 21.16 4.28
N GLU A 7 -20.35 21.28 4.67
CA GLU A 7 -19.26 21.48 3.73
C GLU A 7 -19.10 20.27 2.79
N LEU A 8 -19.21 19.04 3.33
CA LEU A 8 -19.18 17.83 2.54
C LEU A 8 -20.29 17.80 1.48
N LYS A 9 -21.53 18.12 1.87
CA LYS A 9 -22.67 18.22 0.95
C LYS A 9 -22.42 19.26 -0.13
N SER A 10 -21.94 20.45 0.24
CA SER A 10 -21.61 21.51 -0.72
C SER A 10 -20.55 21.08 -1.74
N LEU A 11 -19.47 20.41 -1.28
CA LEU A 11 -18.43 19.88 -2.15
C LEU A 11 -18.97 18.81 -3.10
N LEU A 12 -19.79 17.89 -2.60
CA LEU A 12 -20.39 16.83 -3.41
C LEU A 12 -21.32 17.38 -4.48
N MET A 13 -22.13 18.41 -4.17
CA MET A 13 -22.99 19.07 -5.16
C MET A 13 -22.15 19.76 -6.24
N LYS A 14 -21.06 20.43 -5.90
CA LYS A 14 -20.13 21.02 -6.89
C LYS A 14 -19.50 19.94 -7.78
N VAL A 15 -19.05 18.83 -7.19
CA VAL A 15 -18.47 17.72 -7.98
C VAL A 15 -19.52 17.14 -8.93
N LYS A 16 -20.77 17.00 -8.48
CA LYS A 16 -21.88 16.54 -9.32
C LYS A 16 -22.11 17.48 -10.51
N GLU A 17 -22.26 18.77 -10.26
CA GLU A 17 -22.48 19.77 -11.31
C GLU A 17 -21.34 19.76 -12.35
N GLU A 18 -20.09 19.75 -11.90
CA GLU A 18 -18.94 19.74 -12.81
C GLU A 18 -18.82 18.41 -13.58
N SER A 19 -19.15 17.29 -12.96
CA SER A 19 -19.16 16.00 -13.65
C SER A 19 -20.25 15.90 -14.70
N GLU A 20 -21.45 16.44 -14.43
CA GLU A 20 -22.57 16.50 -15.37
C GLU A 20 -22.26 17.37 -16.59
N LYS A 21 -21.56 18.51 -16.40
CA LYS A 21 -21.04 19.33 -17.53
C LYS A 21 -20.09 18.53 -18.43
N GLY A 22 -19.32 17.60 -17.83
CA GLY A 22 -18.44 16.67 -18.56
C GLY A 22 -19.15 15.46 -19.14
N GLY A 23 -20.48 15.35 -19.02
CA GLY A 23 -21.28 14.18 -19.46
C GLY A 23 -21.11 12.95 -18.59
N LEU A 24 -20.56 13.08 -17.37
CA LEU A 24 -20.37 12.00 -16.41
C LEU A 24 -21.46 12.04 -15.34
N LYS A 25 -21.97 10.89 -14.94
CA LYS A 25 -22.91 10.77 -13.81
C LYS A 25 -22.21 10.15 -12.61
N LEU A 26 -22.40 10.75 -11.43
CA LEU A 26 -21.92 10.18 -10.18
C LEU A 26 -22.69 8.88 -9.87
N ASN A 27 -21.96 7.85 -9.49
CA ASN A 27 -22.53 6.60 -9.03
C ASN A 27 -22.61 6.60 -7.50
N ILE A 28 -23.73 7.06 -6.95
CA ILE A 28 -23.94 7.22 -5.51
C ILE A 28 -23.80 5.90 -4.77
N GLN A 29 -24.25 4.78 -5.35
CA GLN A 29 -24.14 3.44 -4.74
C GLN A 29 -22.67 3.00 -4.52
N LYS A 30 -21.73 3.52 -5.32
CA LYS A 30 -20.30 3.25 -5.16
C LYS A 30 -19.58 4.27 -4.27
N MET A 31 -20.25 5.34 -3.92
CA MET A 31 -19.70 6.35 -3.01
C MET A 31 -19.69 5.83 -1.59
N LYS A 32 -18.63 6.15 -0.86
CA LYS A 32 -18.50 5.84 0.57
C LYS A 32 -17.95 7.06 1.27
N ILE A 33 -18.42 7.30 2.47
CA ILE A 33 -17.95 8.38 3.33
C ILE A 33 -17.09 7.76 4.42
N MET A 34 -15.94 8.35 4.66
CA MET A 34 -15.10 8.05 5.83
C MET A 34 -15.09 9.27 6.73
N ALA A 35 -15.57 9.13 7.95
CA ALA A 35 -15.61 10.22 8.93
C ALA A 35 -14.88 9.80 10.21
N SER A 36 -14.12 10.73 10.78
CA SER A 36 -13.48 10.57 12.10
C SER A 36 -14.43 10.92 13.27
N GLY A 37 -15.67 11.29 12.96
CA GLY A 37 -16.72 11.70 13.91
C GLY A 37 -18.01 10.89 13.76
N PRO A 38 -19.07 11.27 14.49
CA PRO A 38 -20.31 10.49 14.59
C PRO A 38 -21.23 10.56 13.36
N ILE A 39 -20.70 10.84 12.17
CA ILE A 39 -21.48 10.87 10.92
C ILE A 39 -21.77 9.42 10.51
N THR A 40 -23.02 9.00 10.59
CA THR A 40 -23.45 7.63 10.23
C THR A 40 -23.90 7.51 8.80
N SER A 41 -24.52 8.55 8.22
CA SER A 41 -24.97 8.56 6.84
C SER A 41 -25.13 9.99 6.33
N CYS A 42 -25.03 10.18 5.04
CA CYS A 42 -25.32 11.46 4.37
C CYS A 42 -26.28 11.18 3.20
N GLU A 43 -27.32 11.97 3.06
CA GLU A 43 -28.27 11.87 1.94
C GLU A 43 -27.86 12.82 0.81
N ILE A 44 -27.82 12.28 -0.41
CA ILE A 44 -27.56 13.01 -1.65
C ILE A 44 -28.64 12.62 -2.65
N ASP A 45 -29.44 13.57 -3.12
CA ASP A 45 -30.55 13.32 -4.08
C ASP A 45 -31.56 12.25 -3.62
N GLY A 46 -31.78 12.12 -2.31
CA GLY A 46 -32.68 11.09 -1.78
C GLY A 46 -32.06 9.69 -1.67
N GLU A 47 -30.80 9.52 -2.06
CA GLU A 47 -30.04 8.29 -1.84
C GLU A 47 -29.09 8.45 -0.64
N THR A 48 -29.05 7.43 0.21
CA THR A 48 -28.22 7.42 1.41
C THR A 48 -26.82 6.92 1.07
N VAL A 49 -25.79 7.71 1.35
CA VAL A 49 -24.39 7.30 1.27
C VAL A 49 -23.94 6.75 2.63
N GLU A 50 -23.48 5.51 2.64
CA GLU A 50 -23.07 4.80 3.85
C GLU A 50 -21.71 5.28 4.33
N SER A 51 -21.59 5.49 5.66
CA SER A 51 -20.32 5.72 6.32
C SER A 51 -19.60 4.40 6.56
N VAL A 52 -18.32 4.34 6.24
CA VAL A 52 -17.48 3.14 6.39
C VAL A 52 -16.23 3.45 7.21
N SER A 53 -15.78 2.49 7.99
CA SER A 53 -14.55 2.59 8.77
C SER A 53 -13.29 2.30 7.96
N ASP A 54 -13.44 1.59 6.85
CA ASP A 54 -12.36 1.30 5.92
C ASP A 54 -12.85 1.25 4.47
N PHE A 55 -11.97 1.57 3.56
CA PHE A 55 -12.27 1.59 2.13
C PHE A 55 -11.05 1.22 1.29
N ILE A 56 -11.27 0.52 0.18
CA ILE A 56 -10.20 0.25 -0.78
C ILE A 56 -10.23 1.32 -1.87
N PHE A 57 -9.29 2.27 -1.79
CA PHE A 57 -9.12 3.34 -2.76
C PHE A 57 -7.88 3.09 -3.62
N LEU A 58 -8.07 3.07 -4.94
CA LEU A 58 -6.99 2.78 -5.91
C LEU A 58 -6.14 1.55 -5.53
N GLY A 59 -6.79 0.52 -4.99
CA GLY A 59 -6.13 -0.72 -4.60
C GLY A 59 -5.40 -0.69 -3.26
N SER A 60 -5.40 0.42 -2.52
CA SER A 60 -4.89 0.52 -1.15
C SER A 60 -6.02 0.59 -0.14
N LYS A 61 -5.91 -0.15 0.96
CA LYS A 61 -6.88 -0.11 2.05
C LYS A 61 -6.57 1.08 2.95
N ILE A 62 -7.52 2.01 3.05
CA ILE A 62 -7.47 3.18 3.92
C ILE A 62 -8.41 2.92 5.10
N ILE A 63 -7.99 3.29 6.31
CA ILE A 63 -8.77 3.17 7.55
C ILE A 63 -8.85 4.56 8.18
N VAL A 64 -9.98 4.85 8.83
CA VAL A 64 -10.28 6.16 9.45
C VAL A 64 -9.21 6.61 10.44
N ASP A 65 -8.67 5.69 11.24
CA ASP A 65 -7.63 5.96 12.24
C ASP A 65 -6.22 6.18 11.65
N GLY A 66 -6.05 6.05 10.33
CA GLY A 66 -4.76 6.17 9.67
C GLY A 66 -3.79 5.03 9.94
N ASP A 67 -4.20 3.94 10.63
CA ASP A 67 -3.34 2.78 10.87
C ASP A 67 -3.14 1.95 9.61
N CYS A 68 -1.92 1.90 9.12
CA CYS A 68 -1.56 1.13 7.92
C CYS A 68 -1.24 -0.35 8.19
N SER A 69 -1.29 -0.83 9.44
CA SER A 69 -0.95 -2.21 9.82
C SER A 69 -1.78 -3.26 9.05
N HIS A 70 -3.07 -2.98 8.80
CA HIS A 70 -3.94 -3.87 8.04
C HIS A 70 -3.55 -3.93 6.56
N GLU A 71 -3.23 -2.77 5.95
CA GLU A 71 -2.78 -2.72 4.57
C GLU A 71 -1.42 -3.41 4.41
N ILE A 72 -0.47 -3.17 5.30
CA ILE A 72 0.83 -3.85 5.30
C ILE A 72 0.63 -5.37 5.34
N LYS A 73 -0.17 -5.89 6.29
CA LYS A 73 -0.47 -7.32 6.37
C LYS A 73 -1.09 -7.85 5.07
N ARG A 74 -2.05 -7.12 4.49
CA ARG A 74 -2.70 -7.48 3.23
C ARG A 74 -1.69 -7.56 2.09
N ARG A 75 -0.79 -6.60 1.96
CA ARG A 75 0.25 -6.56 0.94
C ARG A 75 1.26 -7.71 1.09
N LEU A 76 1.67 -8.01 2.30
CA LEU A 76 2.55 -9.14 2.58
C LEU A 76 1.88 -10.48 2.21
N LEU A 77 0.58 -10.64 2.45
CA LEU A 77 -0.20 -11.81 2.02
C LEU A 77 -0.27 -11.93 0.50
N LEU A 78 -0.53 -10.82 -0.22
CA LEU A 78 -0.49 -10.79 -1.68
C LEU A 78 0.89 -11.19 -2.21
N GLY A 79 1.96 -10.64 -1.63
CA GLY A 79 3.33 -11.02 -1.97
C GLY A 79 3.60 -12.52 -1.76
N ARG A 80 3.11 -13.10 -0.66
CA ARG A 80 3.20 -14.56 -0.42
C ARG A 80 2.45 -15.36 -1.49
N LYS A 81 1.28 -14.93 -1.91
CA LYS A 81 0.51 -15.56 -2.97
C LYS A 81 1.29 -15.55 -4.30
N VAL A 82 1.87 -14.41 -4.68
CA VAL A 82 2.70 -14.30 -5.88
C VAL A 82 3.93 -15.22 -5.79
N MET A 83 4.64 -15.23 -4.66
CA MET A 83 5.77 -16.14 -4.43
C MET A 83 5.38 -17.62 -4.56
N THR A 84 4.18 -17.98 -4.14
CA THR A 84 3.67 -19.36 -4.27
C THR A 84 3.35 -19.69 -5.73
N ASN A 85 2.78 -18.77 -6.47
CA ASN A 85 2.51 -18.95 -7.91
C ASN A 85 3.79 -19.11 -8.73
N LEU A 86 4.91 -18.50 -8.29
CA LEU A 86 6.22 -18.62 -8.93
C LEU A 86 7.02 -19.88 -8.52
N ASP A 87 6.46 -20.74 -7.68
CA ASP A 87 7.19 -21.88 -7.09
C ASP A 87 7.74 -22.86 -8.16
N SER A 88 7.02 -23.08 -9.26
CA SER A 88 7.48 -23.89 -10.39
C SER A 88 8.75 -23.32 -11.03
N ILE A 89 8.82 -22.00 -11.18
CA ILE A 89 9.97 -21.26 -11.72
C ILE A 89 11.15 -21.37 -10.76
N PHE A 90 10.91 -21.21 -9.46
CA PHE A 90 11.96 -21.34 -8.45
C PHE A 90 12.50 -22.76 -8.32
N LYS A 91 11.67 -23.78 -8.63
CA LYS A 91 12.08 -25.19 -8.68
C LYS A 91 12.91 -25.56 -9.91
N SER A 92 12.78 -24.81 -10.99
CA SER A 92 13.53 -25.08 -12.23
C SER A 92 15.02 -24.99 -11.99
N ARG A 93 15.78 -26.01 -12.50
CA ARG A 93 17.25 -26.04 -12.48
C ARG A 93 17.86 -25.25 -13.65
N VAL A 94 17.09 -25.00 -14.70
CA VAL A 94 17.53 -24.27 -15.89
C VAL A 94 17.71 -22.79 -15.60
N ILE A 95 16.87 -22.24 -14.70
CA ILE A 95 16.89 -20.82 -14.37
C ILE A 95 17.94 -20.55 -13.29
N THR A 96 18.87 -19.64 -13.59
CA THR A 96 19.96 -19.27 -12.69
C THR A 96 19.49 -18.53 -11.45
N LEU A 97 20.23 -18.61 -10.36
CA LEU A 97 19.91 -17.91 -9.11
C LEU A 97 19.78 -16.38 -9.29
N PRO A 98 20.71 -15.70 -10.01
CA PRO A 98 20.56 -14.26 -10.24
C PRO A 98 19.26 -13.89 -10.95
N THR A 99 18.82 -14.70 -11.91
CA THR A 99 17.53 -14.50 -12.60
C THR A 99 16.35 -14.66 -11.64
N LYS A 100 16.39 -15.67 -10.78
CA LYS A 100 15.36 -15.89 -9.75
C LYS A 100 15.28 -14.70 -8.77
N PHE A 101 16.41 -14.14 -8.35
CA PHE A 101 16.44 -12.94 -7.51
C PHE A 101 15.81 -11.73 -8.22
N ARG A 102 16.13 -11.52 -9.50
CA ARG A 102 15.52 -10.45 -10.31
C ARG A 102 14.01 -10.63 -10.43
N LEU A 103 13.53 -11.86 -10.62
CA LEU A 103 12.09 -12.15 -10.67
C LEU A 103 11.37 -11.77 -9.37
N VAL A 104 11.92 -12.11 -8.21
CA VAL A 104 11.33 -11.70 -6.92
C VAL A 104 11.28 -10.17 -6.81
N LYS A 105 12.39 -9.50 -7.14
CA LYS A 105 12.45 -8.03 -7.09
C LYS A 105 11.52 -7.34 -8.09
N ALA A 106 11.26 -7.95 -9.25
CA ALA A 106 10.43 -7.36 -10.29
C ALA A 106 8.93 -7.69 -10.15
N MET A 107 8.58 -8.85 -9.61
CA MET A 107 7.19 -9.32 -9.60
C MET A 107 6.57 -9.34 -8.20
N VAL A 108 7.35 -9.57 -7.15
CA VAL A 108 6.83 -9.70 -5.78
C VAL A 108 6.92 -8.36 -5.05
N PHE A 109 8.09 -7.76 -5.02
CA PHE A 109 8.35 -6.56 -4.23
C PHE A 109 7.52 -5.35 -4.65
N PRO A 110 7.31 -5.03 -5.95
CA PRO A 110 6.47 -3.89 -6.32
C PRO A 110 5.03 -4.02 -5.84
N GLY A 111 4.47 -5.24 -5.87
CA GLY A 111 3.13 -5.48 -5.35
C GLY A 111 3.03 -5.31 -3.84
N VAL A 112 4.10 -5.65 -3.10
CA VAL A 112 4.19 -5.45 -1.64
C VAL A 112 4.41 -3.98 -1.30
N MET A 113 5.25 -3.27 -2.05
CA MET A 113 5.59 -1.86 -1.81
C MET A 113 4.52 -0.88 -2.31
N TYR A 114 3.51 -1.34 -3.04
CA TYR A 114 2.50 -0.45 -3.61
C TYR A 114 1.79 0.37 -2.53
N GLY A 115 1.85 1.69 -2.65
CA GLY A 115 1.28 2.63 -1.69
C GLY A 115 2.09 2.79 -0.39
N CYS A 116 3.33 2.26 -0.33
CA CYS A 116 4.16 2.35 0.87
C CYS A 116 4.62 3.79 1.19
N GLU A 117 4.49 4.71 0.26
CA GLU A 117 4.83 6.13 0.41
C GLU A 117 4.11 6.77 1.59
N ILE A 118 2.83 6.41 1.75
CA ILE A 118 1.94 6.97 2.78
C ILE A 118 1.94 6.16 4.09
N TRP A 119 2.65 5.03 4.17
CA TRP A 119 2.59 4.20 5.37
C TRP A 119 3.38 4.80 6.53
N THR A 120 2.74 4.94 7.66
CA THR A 120 3.36 5.24 8.96
C THR A 120 3.75 3.94 9.66
N ALA A 121 4.72 3.20 9.07
CA ALA A 121 5.10 1.89 9.58
C ALA A 121 5.75 2.00 10.97
N LYS A 122 5.17 1.31 11.94
CA LYS A 122 5.72 1.14 13.29
C LYS A 122 6.83 0.09 13.27
N LYS A 123 7.66 0.02 14.30
CA LYS A 123 8.76 -0.97 14.40
C LYS A 123 8.29 -2.42 14.16
N VAL A 124 7.13 -2.77 14.69
CA VAL A 124 6.53 -4.10 14.51
C VAL A 124 6.22 -4.41 13.05
N GLU A 125 5.79 -3.42 12.27
CA GLU A 125 5.53 -3.58 10.84
C GLU A 125 6.85 -3.72 10.06
N CYS A 126 7.89 -2.97 10.41
CA CYS A 126 9.23 -3.13 9.83
C CYS A 126 9.76 -4.55 10.07
N GLU A 127 9.67 -5.07 11.29
CA GLU A 127 10.05 -6.45 11.61
C GLU A 127 9.25 -7.49 10.79
N ARG A 128 7.98 -7.25 10.50
CA ARG A 128 7.17 -8.11 9.62
C ARG A 128 7.62 -8.06 8.16
N ILE A 129 8.00 -6.88 7.68
CA ILE A 129 8.53 -6.68 6.33
C ILE A 129 9.86 -7.43 6.17
N ASP A 130 10.76 -7.31 7.13
CA ASP A 130 12.05 -8.01 7.16
C ASP A 130 11.86 -9.53 7.23
N ALA A 131 10.94 -9.99 8.07
CA ALA A 131 10.59 -11.41 8.16
C ALA A 131 10.02 -11.95 6.83
N PHE A 132 9.23 -11.15 6.13
CA PHE A 132 8.71 -11.50 4.80
C PHE A 132 9.83 -11.58 3.77
N GLU A 133 10.74 -10.61 3.72
CA GLU A 133 11.89 -10.63 2.83
C GLU A 133 12.74 -11.88 3.05
N LEU A 134 13.07 -12.17 4.30
CA LEU A 134 13.81 -13.35 4.68
C LEU A 134 13.09 -14.64 4.28
N TRP A 135 11.77 -14.72 4.43
CA TRP A 135 10.96 -15.84 3.99
C TRP A 135 11.02 -16.01 2.47
N CYS A 136 10.98 -14.93 1.68
CA CYS A 136 11.13 -14.97 0.22
C CYS A 136 12.47 -15.60 -0.16
N TRP A 137 13.57 -15.15 0.46
CA TRP A 137 14.91 -15.66 0.15
C TRP A 137 15.09 -17.12 0.58
N ARG A 138 14.60 -17.51 1.77
CA ARG A 138 14.64 -18.90 2.22
C ARG A 138 13.87 -19.81 1.27
N ARG A 139 12.69 -19.40 0.82
CA ARG A 139 11.88 -20.16 -0.13
C ARG A 139 12.58 -20.30 -1.47
N LEU A 140 13.15 -19.25 -2.02
CA LEU A 140 13.90 -19.24 -3.27
C LEU A 140 15.13 -20.14 -3.19
N LEU A 141 15.89 -20.09 -2.10
CA LEU A 141 17.08 -20.90 -1.85
C LEU A 141 16.76 -22.33 -1.39
N ARG A 142 15.50 -22.64 -1.14
CA ARG A 142 15.03 -23.91 -0.57
C ARG A 142 15.68 -24.26 0.76
N VAL A 143 15.91 -23.26 1.59
CA VAL A 143 16.46 -23.44 2.93
C VAL A 143 15.30 -23.46 3.92
N PRO A 144 14.94 -24.63 4.50
CA PRO A 144 13.89 -24.69 5.50
C PRO A 144 14.29 -23.86 6.72
N TRP A 145 13.29 -23.36 7.46
CA TRP A 145 13.55 -22.55 8.65
C TRP A 145 14.27 -23.36 9.75
N THR A 146 14.12 -24.70 9.74
CA THR A 146 14.80 -25.63 10.64
C THR A 146 16.28 -25.80 10.34
N ALA A 147 16.74 -25.40 9.15
CA ALA A 147 18.16 -25.46 8.81
C ALA A 147 18.94 -24.47 9.69
N ARG A 148 20.06 -24.94 10.27
CA ARG A 148 20.95 -24.13 11.13
C ARG A 148 21.73 -23.07 10.34
N ARG A 149 21.05 -22.35 9.44
CA ARG A 149 21.62 -21.22 8.69
C ARG A 149 21.14 -19.91 9.30
N SER A 150 22.08 -19.03 9.64
CA SER A 150 21.75 -17.71 10.19
C SER A 150 21.03 -16.83 9.16
N ASN A 151 20.17 -15.94 9.62
CA ASN A 151 19.46 -14.99 8.77
C ASN A 151 20.43 -14.12 7.98
N GLN A 152 21.53 -13.70 8.60
CA GLN A 152 22.59 -12.94 7.93
C GLN A 152 23.22 -13.70 6.76
N SER A 153 23.44 -15.02 6.88
CA SER A 153 23.98 -15.83 5.79
C SER A 153 23.01 -15.94 4.60
N ILE A 154 21.71 -15.89 4.85
CA ILE A 154 20.68 -15.88 3.80
C ILE A 154 20.65 -14.52 3.10
N LEU A 155 20.67 -13.43 3.84
CA LEU A 155 20.65 -12.07 3.28
C LEU A 155 21.93 -11.74 2.47
N LYS A 156 23.08 -12.25 2.88
CA LYS A 156 24.34 -12.08 2.14
C LYS A 156 24.35 -12.72 0.74
N VAL A 157 23.47 -13.67 0.46
CA VAL A 157 23.39 -14.32 -0.87
C VAL A 157 22.86 -13.34 -1.94
N ASN A 158 22.11 -12.33 -1.53
CA ASN A 158 21.64 -11.27 -2.41
C ASN A 158 22.06 -9.90 -1.84
N PRO A 159 23.32 -9.50 -2.02
CA PRO A 159 23.78 -8.21 -1.57
C PRO A 159 23.05 -7.08 -2.32
N GLY A 160 22.35 -6.27 -1.61
CA GLY A 160 21.57 -5.16 -2.16
C GLY A 160 20.75 -4.47 -1.08
N ILE A 161 19.99 -3.46 -1.49
CA ILE A 161 19.09 -2.75 -0.61
C ILE A 161 17.99 -3.71 -0.15
N SER A 162 17.74 -3.78 1.16
CA SER A 162 16.62 -4.54 1.75
C SER A 162 15.27 -4.04 1.25
N LEU A 163 14.22 -4.85 1.42
CA LEU A 163 12.86 -4.44 1.07
C LEU A 163 12.45 -3.18 1.84
N GLU A 164 12.76 -3.11 3.13
CA GLU A 164 12.54 -1.91 3.95
C GLU A 164 13.32 -0.71 3.40
N GLY A 165 14.59 -0.89 3.04
CA GLY A 165 15.41 0.16 2.43
C GLY A 165 14.86 0.64 1.08
N MET A 166 14.29 -0.26 0.26
CA MET A 166 13.61 0.13 -0.97
C MET A 166 12.34 0.95 -0.69
N MET A 167 11.54 0.56 0.30
CA MET A 167 10.36 1.32 0.73
C MET A 167 10.76 2.71 1.24
N LEU A 168 11.81 2.81 2.04
CA LEU A 168 12.33 4.10 2.52
C LEU A 168 12.78 4.99 1.35
N LYS A 169 13.46 4.41 0.36
CA LYS A 169 13.86 5.14 -0.84
C LYS A 169 12.66 5.72 -1.58
N VAL A 170 11.59 4.93 -1.79
CA VAL A 170 10.35 5.39 -2.45
C VAL A 170 9.70 6.52 -1.65
N LYS A 171 9.60 6.39 -0.33
CA LYS A 171 9.11 7.45 0.55
C LYS A 171 9.89 8.75 0.43
N LEU A 172 11.21 8.68 0.48
CA LEU A 172 12.06 9.86 0.36
C LEU A 172 11.95 10.52 -1.02
N GLN A 173 11.81 9.72 -2.09
CA GLN A 173 11.54 10.23 -3.43
C GLN A 173 10.19 10.95 -3.50
N TYR A 174 9.13 10.33 -2.96
CA TYR A 174 7.80 10.94 -2.91
C TYR A 174 7.81 12.23 -2.11
N PHE A 175 8.42 12.24 -0.92
CA PHE A 175 8.60 13.43 -0.10
C PHE A 175 9.36 14.53 -0.85
N GLY A 176 10.46 14.19 -1.55
CA GLY A 176 11.21 15.14 -2.37
C GLY A 176 10.34 15.78 -3.47
N HIS A 177 9.48 15.00 -4.13
CA HIS A 177 8.54 15.52 -5.13
C HIS A 177 7.49 16.44 -4.51
N LEU A 178 6.94 16.11 -3.33
CA LEU A 178 6.00 16.96 -2.62
C LEU A 178 6.61 18.31 -2.24
N MET A 179 7.83 18.30 -1.74
CA MET A 179 8.55 19.52 -1.33
C MET A 179 8.91 20.43 -2.52
N GLN A 180 9.00 19.92 -3.73
CA GLN A 180 9.22 20.71 -4.93
C GLN A 180 7.97 21.42 -5.44
N ARG A 181 6.77 20.97 -5.07
CA ARG A 181 5.51 21.62 -5.45
C ARG A 181 5.33 22.91 -4.66
N VAL A 182 4.98 23.99 -5.35
CA VAL A 182 4.76 25.30 -4.74
C VAL A 182 3.51 25.30 -3.84
N ASP A 183 2.47 24.59 -4.24
CA ASP A 183 1.13 24.59 -3.62
C ASP A 183 0.83 23.28 -2.87
N SER A 184 1.84 22.63 -2.26
CA SER A 184 1.55 21.42 -1.49
C SER A 184 1.14 21.77 -0.06
N LEU A 185 -0.03 21.25 0.35
CA LEU A 185 -0.53 21.39 1.74
C LEU A 185 0.48 20.84 2.75
N GLU A 186 1.18 19.76 2.39
CA GLU A 186 2.19 19.12 3.24
C GLU A 186 3.36 20.06 3.53
N LYS A 187 3.78 20.85 2.55
CA LYS A 187 4.82 21.86 2.74
C LYS A 187 4.37 22.96 3.69
N THR A 188 3.12 23.41 3.57
CA THR A 188 2.55 24.43 4.45
C THR A 188 2.41 23.94 5.89
N LEU A 189 2.16 22.64 6.11
CA LEU A 189 2.03 22.07 7.45
C LEU A 189 3.38 21.79 8.13
N MET A 190 4.49 21.80 7.38
CA MET A 190 5.85 21.53 7.90
C MET A 190 6.67 22.81 8.14
N LEU A 191 6.19 23.96 7.69
CA LEU A 191 6.80 25.29 7.92
C LEU A 191 6.08 26.02 9.05
#